data_7a41c74dba4f0bdfdbd29f6f62d80c7a
#
_entry.id   7a41c74dba4f0bdfdbd29f6f62d80c7a
#
_cell.length_a   1.000
_cell.length_b   1.000
_cell.length_c   1.000
_cell.angle_alpha   90.00
_cell.angle_beta   90.00
_cell.angle_gamma   90.00
#
_symmetry.space_group_name_H-M   'P 1'
#
loop_
_entity.id
_entity.type
_entity.pdbx_description
1 polymer ?
#
loop_
_entity_poly.entity_id
_entity_poly.type
_entity_poly.pdbx_seq_one_letter_code
_entity_poly.pdbx_strand_id
1 'polypeptide(L)'
;HQDVKRALGEIHSMWRINELLNWQVAAAGEDINVADAASTKVFGTESIQYIGRLAEEIVGKYGNPAEPETAELLEWLDSQTKRNLVITFGGGVNEVMREMIAASGLNVPRVPR
;
A
#
# COMPACT_ATOMS: atom_id res chain seq x y z
N HIS A 1 2.30 22.16 -10.83
CA HIS A 1 0.89 21.97 -11.14
C HIS A 1 0.13 21.52 -9.87
N GLN A 2 -1.12 21.95 -9.72
CA GLN A 2 -1.91 21.69 -8.51
C GLN A 2 -2.18 20.18 -8.31
N ASP A 3 -2.46 19.45 -9.39
CA ASP A 3 -2.68 18.00 -9.33
C ASP A 3 -1.43 17.25 -8.86
N VAL A 4 -0.25 17.67 -9.32
CA VAL A 4 1.03 17.08 -8.89
C VAL A 4 1.23 17.28 -7.38
N LYS A 5 0.97 18.51 -6.89
CA LYS A 5 1.08 18.82 -5.46
C LYS A 5 0.12 17.98 -4.62
N ARG A 6 -1.12 17.80 -5.09
CA ARG A 6 -2.12 16.98 -4.43
C ARG A 6 -1.70 15.50 -4.39
N ALA A 7 -1.26 14.95 -5.52
CA ALA A 7 -0.78 13.58 -5.59
C ALA A 7 0.42 13.32 -4.67
N LEU A 8 1.40 14.24 -4.64
CA LEU A 8 2.53 14.14 -3.71
C LEU A 8 2.10 14.21 -2.24
N GLY A 9 1.12 15.06 -1.91
CA GLY A 9 0.55 15.13 -0.57
C GLY A 9 -0.16 13.83 -0.17
N GLU A 10 -0.90 13.23 -1.09
CA GLU A 10 -1.59 11.95 -0.90
C GLU A 10 -0.60 10.79 -0.70
N ILE A 11 0.40 10.68 -1.57
CA ILE A 11 1.49 9.70 -1.45
C ILE A 11 2.21 9.84 -0.11
N HIS A 12 2.57 11.06 0.27
CA HIS A 12 3.22 11.33 1.55
C HIS A 12 2.34 10.91 2.74
N SER A 13 1.05 11.23 2.69
CA SER A 13 0.11 10.87 3.75
C SER A 13 -0.03 9.36 3.91
N MET A 14 -0.17 8.62 2.81
CA MET A 14 -0.24 7.16 2.82
C MET A 14 1.04 6.53 3.37
N TRP A 15 2.19 7.05 2.96
CA TRP A 15 3.47 6.59 3.48
C TRP A 15 3.59 6.81 4.99
N ARG A 16 3.21 8.00 5.49
CA ARG A 16 3.22 8.30 6.93
C ARG A 16 2.25 7.43 7.72
N ILE A 17 1.04 7.18 7.20
CA ILE A 17 0.08 6.27 7.84
C ILE A 17 0.68 4.86 7.94
N ASN A 18 1.25 4.36 6.85
CA ASN A 18 1.88 3.04 6.85
C ASN A 18 3.02 2.94 7.88
N GLU A 19 3.85 3.96 7.97
CA GLU A 19 4.92 4.02 8.96
C GLU A 19 4.37 3.99 10.40
N LEU A 20 3.34 4.78 10.70
CA LEU A 20 2.71 4.82 12.03
C LEU A 20 2.05 3.48 12.40
N LEU A 21 1.38 2.82 11.45
CA LEU A 21 0.81 1.48 11.68
C LEU A 21 1.89 0.44 11.99
N ASN A 22 3.02 0.49 11.28
CA ASN A 22 4.15 -0.39 11.56
C ASN A 22 4.77 -0.13 12.94
N TRP A 23 4.90 1.15 13.34
CA TRP A 23 5.35 1.51 14.68
C TRP A 23 4.40 1.04 15.77
N GLN A 24 3.08 1.14 15.54
CA GLN A 24 2.07 0.63 16.47
C GLN A 24 2.21 -0.87 16.69
N VAL A 25 2.36 -1.63 15.61
CA VAL A 25 2.58 -3.09 15.67
C VAL A 25 3.89 -3.42 16.38
N ALA A 26 4.97 -2.73 16.05
CA ALA A 26 6.27 -2.94 16.68
C ALA A 26 6.26 -2.62 18.19
N ALA A 27 5.57 -1.56 18.60
CA ALA A 27 5.47 -1.14 19.99
C ALA A 27 4.62 -2.12 20.84
N ALA A 28 3.69 -2.85 20.25
CA ALA A 28 2.86 -3.84 20.95
C ALA A 28 3.67 -5.07 21.41
N GLY A 29 4.79 -5.39 20.75
CA GLY A 29 5.65 -6.53 21.12
C GLY A 29 4.90 -7.84 21.17
N GLU A 30 4.92 -8.53 22.31
CA GLU A 30 4.23 -9.81 22.53
C GLU A 30 2.71 -9.65 22.67
N ASP A 31 2.22 -8.47 22.99
CA ASP A 31 0.79 -8.15 23.13
C ASP A 31 0.13 -7.77 21.81
N ILE A 32 0.76 -8.08 20.68
CA ILE A 32 0.26 -7.72 19.36
C ILE A 32 -1.12 -8.35 19.09
N ASN A 33 -2.06 -7.49 18.65
CA ASN A 33 -3.35 -7.95 18.16
C ASN A 33 -3.20 -8.42 16.69
N VAL A 34 -3.69 -9.64 16.41
CA VAL A 34 -3.69 -10.22 15.07
C VAL A 34 -4.41 -9.32 14.06
N ALA A 35 -5.50 -8.66 14.47
CA ALA A 35 -6.24 -7.74 13.61
C ALA A 35 -5.40 -6.51 13.24
N ASP A 36 -4.61 -5.96 14.17
CA ASP A 36 -3.73 -4.80 13.91
C ASP A 36 -2.61 -5.17 12.95
N ALA A 37 -1.96 -6.32 13.17
CA ALA A 37 -0.93 -6.81 12.25
C ALA A 37 -1.49 -7.08 10.84
N ALA A 38 -2.65 -7.72 10.74
CA ALA A 38 -3.32 -7.99 9.48
C ALA A 38 -3.74 -6.70 8.76
N SER A 39 -4.27 -5.71 9.50
CA SER A 39 -4.66 -4.39 8.97
C SER A 39 -3.46 -3.63 8.42
N THR A 40 -2.34 -3.65 9.14
CA THR A 40 -1.09 -3.03 8.70
C THR A 40 -0.59 -3.65 7.40
N LYS A 41 -0.64 -4.97 7.28
CA LYS A 41 -0.26 -5.68 6.06
C LYS A 41 -1.18 -5.34 4.88
N VAL A 42 -2.50 -5.36 5.08
CA VAL A 42 -3.48 -5.02 4.03
C VAL A 42 -3.28 -3.58 3.57
N PHE A 43 -3.25 -2.63 4.51
CA PHE A 43 -3.05 -1.23 4.19
C PHE A 43 -1.73 -0.99 3.45
N GLY A 44 -0.61 -1.54 3.96
CA GLY A 44 0.72 -1.32 3.37
C GLY A 44 0.81 -1.86 1.94
N THR A 45 0.34 -3.08 1.69
CA THR A 45 0.42 -3.71 0.36
C THR A 45 -0.49 -3.05 -0.67
N GLU A 46 -1.70 -2.64 -0.28
CA GLU A 46 -2.63 -1.96 -1.18
C GLU A 46 -2.22 -0.49 -1.43
N SER A 47 -1.68 0.18 -0.41
CA SER A 47 -1.15 1.54 -0.56
C SER A 47 0.02 1.61 -1.54
N ILE A 48 0.95 0.65 -1.50
CA ILE A 48 2.07 0.61 -2.44
C ILE A 48 1.58 0.46 -3.89
N GLN A 49 0.58 -0.39 -4.12
CA GLN A 49 -0.01 -0.54 -5.46
C GLN A 49 -0.74 0.72 -5.92
N TYR A 50 -1.46 1.37 -5.02
CA TYR A 50 -2.14 2.63 -5.31
C TYR A 50 -1.14 3.75 -5.62
N ILE A 51 -0.11 3.91 -4.78
CA ILE A 51 0.96 4.91 -4.94
C ILE A 51 1.66 4.74 -6.29
N GLY A 52 1.98 3.49 -6.68
CA GLY A 52 2.60 3.19 -7.96
C GLY A 52 1.76 3.71 -9.13
N ARG A 53 0.48 3.35 -9.17
CA ARG A 53 -0.45 3.80 -10.23
C ARG A 53 -0.63 5.32 -10.26
N LEU A 54 -0.76 5.95 -9.09
CA LEU A 54 -0.88 7.41 -8.99
C LEU A 54 0.39 8.11 -9.49
N ALA A 55 1.56 7.59 -9.17
CA ALA A 55 2.83 8.12 -9.65
C ALA A 55 2.96 8.00 -11.17
N GLU A 56 2.63 6.83 -11.74
CA GLU A 56 2.62 6.62 -13.19
C GLU A 56 1.66 7.59 -13.90
N GLU A 57 0.44 7.75 -13.36
CA GLU A 57 -0.55 8.67 -13.91
C GLU A 57 -0.04 10.11 -13.93
N ILE A 58 0.53 10.61 -12.84
CA ILE A 58 1.02 11.97 -12.73
C ILE A 58 2.24 12.21 -13.61
N VAL A 59 3.20 11.29 -13.63
CA VAL A 59 4.39 11.43 -14.48
C VAL A 59 4.00 11.29 -15.95
N GLY A 60 3.11 10.37 -16.31
CA GLY A 60 2.62 10.23 -17.68
C GLY A 60 1.83 11.44 -18.20
N LYS A 61 1.07 12.10 -17.32
CA LYS A 61 0.23 13.26 -17.68
C LYS A 61 1.01 14.56 -17.77
N TYR A 62 2.00 14.77 -16.91
CA TYR A 62 2.69 16.04 -16.75
C TYR A 62 4.17 16.01 -17.10
N GLY A 63 4.78 14.84 -17.19
CA GLY A 63 6.14 14.65 -17.65
C GLY A 63 6.26 14.75 -19.17
N ASN A 64 7.47 14.96 -19.65
CA ASN A 64 7.79 14.93 -21.07
C ASN A 64 8.56 13.64 -21.40
N PRO A 65 7.93 12.64 -22.04
CA PRO A 65 8.60 11.36 -22.35
C PRO A 65 9.81 11.49 -23.29
N ALA A 66 9.95 12.64 -23.97
CA ALA A 66 11.14 12.92 -24.80
C ALA A 66 12.38 13.28 -23.94
N GLU A 67 12.19 13.59 -22.67
CA GLU A 67 13.27 13.83 -21.73
C GLU A 67 13.74 12.48 -21.15
N PRO A 68 15.04 12.17 -21.25
CA PRO A 68 15.58 10.88 -20.79
C PRO A 68 15.23 10.55 -19.32
N GLU A 69 15.27 11.54 -18.45
CA GLU A 69 14.98 11.38 -17.02
C GLU A 69 13.50 10.99 -16.78
N THR A 70 12.57 11.58 -17.54
CA THR A 70 11.15 11.22 -17.48
C THR A 70 10.90 9.82 -18.01
N ALA A 71 11.54 9.46 -19.12
CA ALA A 71 11.43 8.10 -19.70
C ALA A 71 11.95 7.03 -18.72
N GLU A 72 13.11 7.26 -18.13
CA GLU A 72 13.72 6.34 -17.13
C GLU A 72 12.82 6.21 -15.90
N LEU A 73 12.26 7.31 -15.39
CA LEU A 73 11.35 7.28 -14.26
C LEU A 73 10.08 6.47 -14.56
N LEU A 74 9.49 6.65 -15.73
CA LEU A 74 8.29 5.89 -16.15
C LEU A 74 8.59 4.40 -16.28
N GLU A 75 9.72 4.02 -16.86
CA GLU A 75 10.14 2.61 -16.96
C GLU A 75 10.36 1.99 -15.56
N TRP A 76 10.99 2.73 -14.65
CA TRP A 76 11.18 2.28 -13.29
C TRP A 76 9.84 2.12 -12.55
N LEU A 77 8.91 3.09 -12.66
CA LEU A 77 7.59 3.03 -12.05
C LEU A 77 6.78 1.84 -12.57
N ASP A 78 6.73 1.61 -13.88
CA ASP A 78 6.06 0.47 -14.50
C ASP A 78 6.63 -0.87 -13.97
N SER A 79 7.95 -0.98 -13.90
CA SER A 79 8.62 -2.16 -13.34
C SER A 79 8.24 -2.40 -11.87
N GLN A 80 8.24 -1.34 -11.04
CA GLN A 80 7.87 -1.45 -9.62
C GLN A 80 6.37 -1.77 -9.45
N THR A 81 5.49 -1.16 -10.25
CA THR A 81 4.05 -1.42 -10.20
C THR A 81 3.76 -2.89 -10.52
N LYS A 82 4.38 -3.43 -11.56
CA LYS A 82 4.26 -4.87 -11.90
C LYS A 82 4.79 -5.78 -10.80
N ARG A 83 5.96 -5.47 -10.25
CA ARG A 83 6.56 -6.21 -9.13
C ARG A 83 5.66 -6.21 -7.90
N ASN A 84 5.01 -5.09 -7.61
CA ASN A 84 4.17 -4.92 -6.43
C ASN A 84 2.82 -5.65 -6.53
N LEU A 85 2.44 -6.21 -7.67
CA LEU A 85 1.23 -7.02 -7.81
C LEU A 85 1.25 -8.29 -6.94
N VAL A 86 2.42 -8.87 -6.70
CA VAL A 86 2.54 -10.12 -5.92
C VAL A 86 2.52 -9.91 -4.40
N ILE A 87 2.73 -8.68 -3.91
CA ILE A 87 2.86 -8.44 -2.46
C ILE A 87 1.55 -8.65 -1.69
N THR A 88 0.40 -8.59 -2.35
CA THR A 88 -0.90 -8.90 -1.75
C THR A 88 -1.11 -10.39 -1.50
N PHE A 89 -0.27 -11.25 -2.07
CA PHE A 89 -0.28 -12.71 -1.87
C PHE A 89 0.76 -13.16 -0.84
N GLY A 90 1.88 -12.44 -0.70
CA GLY A 90 2.94 -12.79 0.23
C GLY A 90 2.54 -12.66 1.70
N GLY A 91 2.96 -13.60 2.55
CA GLY A 91 2.65 -13.56 3.98
C GLY A 91 1.17 -13.81 4.34
N GLY A 92 0.40 -14.34 3.40
CA GLY A 92 -1.05 -14.51 3.47
C GLY A 92 -1.78 -13.55 2.51
N VAL A 93 -2.76 -14.08 1.80
CA VAL A 93 -3.57 -13.33 0.85
C VAL A 93 -4.37 -12.25 1.58
N ASN A 94 -4.53 -11.08 1.01
CA ASN A 94 -5.23 -9.95 1.65
C ASN A 94 -6.67 -10.29 2.04
N GLU A 95 -7.36 -11.14 1.28
CA GLU A 95 -8.69 -11.64 1.61
C GLU A 95 -8.70 -12.41 2.93
N VAL A 96 -7.69 -13.27 3.17
CA VAL A 96 -7.52 -14.00 4.43
C VAL A 96 -7.17 -13.04 5.58
N MET A 97 -6.36 -12.01 5.30
CA MET A 97 -6.08 -10.97 6.30
C MET A 97 -7.36 -10.22 6.70
N ARG A 98 -8.24 -9.92 5.76
CA ARG A 98 -9.55 -9.30 6.04
C ARG A 98 -10.47 -10.21 6.87
N GLU A 99 -10.46 -11.53 6.63
CA GLU A 99 -11.16 -12.49 7.53
C GLU A 99 -10.60 -12.44 8.96
N MET A 100 -9.28 -12.33 9.12
CA MET A 100 -8.65 -12.20 10.44
C MET A 100 -9.04 -10.89 11.13
N ILE A 101 -9.07 -9.78 10.40
CA ILE A 101 -9.53 -8.47 10.92
C ILE A 101 -10.98 -8.58 11.38
N ALA A 102 -11.86 -9.14 10.55
CA ALA A 102 -13.27 -9.29 10.87
C ALA A 102 -13.48 -10.17 12.12
N ALA A 103 -12.81 -11.31 12.19
CA ALA A 103 -12.98 -12.24 13.31
C ALA A 103 -12.34 -11.75 14.61
N SER A 104 -11.09 -11.23 14.55
CA SER A 104 -10.32 -10.89 15.74
C SER A 104 -10.48 -9.45 16.18
N GLY A 105 -10.75 -8.53 15.22
CA GLY A 105 -10.90 -7.11 15.50
C GLY A 105 -12.35 -6.67 15.69
N LEU A 106 -13.27 -7.24 14.90
CA LEU A 106 -14.69 -6.85 14.90
C LEU A 106 -15.62 -7.92 15.49
N ASN A 107 -15.08 -9.06 15.96
CA ASN A 107 -15.83 -10.19 16.50
C ASN A 107 -16.92 -10.73 15.56
N VAL A 108 -16.71 -10.63 14.24
CA VAL A 108 -17.63 -11.19 13.25
C VAL A 108 -17.51 -12.72 13.25
N PRO A 109 -18.63 -13.48 13.35
CA PRO A 109 -18.59 -14.92 13.31
C PRO A 109 -17.98 -15.43 12.00
N ARG A 110 -17.09 -16.43 12.10
CA ARG A 110 -16.56 -17.09 10.91
C ARG A 110 -17.65 -17.94 10.25
N VAL A 111 -17.74 -17.85 8.92
CA VAL A 111 -18.60 -18.77 8.17
C VAL A 111 -17.99 -20.18 8.26
N PRO A 112 -18.76 -21.21 8.65
CA PRO A 112 -18.30 -22.59 8.60
C PRO A 112 -17.85 -22.95 7.17
N ARG A 113 -16.68 -23.53 7.03
CA ARG A 113 -16.20 -24.09 5.75
C ARG A 113 -16.65 -25.51 5.59
#